data_fe2ca56b373affaeb3fdafdddee7e4b0
#
_entry.id   fe2ca56b373affaeb3fdafdddee7e4b0
#
_cell.length_a   1.000
_cell.length_b   1.000
_cell.length_c   1.000
_cell.angle_alpha   90.00
_cell.angle_beta   90.00
_cell.angle_gamma   90.00
#
_symmetry.space_group_name_H-M   'P 1'
#
loop_
_entity.id
_entity.type
_entity.pdbx_description
1 polymer ?
#
loop_
_entity_poly.entity_id
_entity_poly.type
_entity_poly.pdbx_seq_one_letter_code
_entity_poly.pdbx_strand_id
1 'polypeptide(L)'
;MSFVLDSGQKDMVSFTLMNKEEIGKYILGRRDALRISQGRLAELSGVSVHTLSNLETGSGNVTLETLLRVTNILGLKLAVGV
;
A
#
# COMPACT_ATOMS: atom_id res chain seq x y z
N MET A 1 -0.89 10.38 -14.63
CA MET A 1 0.25 9.82 -13.86
C MET A 1 -0.08 8.41 -13.47
N SER A 2 0.78 7.49 -13.80
CA SER A 2 0.55 6.08 -13.47
C SER A 2 1.42 5.66 -12.30
N PHE A 3 0.86 4.76 -11.49
CA PHE A 3 1.58 4.16 -10.37
C PHE A 3 1.83 2.69 -10.68
N VAL A 4 3.01 2.24 -10.33
CA VAL A 4 3.38 0.83 -10.40
C VAL A 4 3.75 0.38 -9.01
N LEU A 5 3.11 -0.69 -8.53
CA LEU A 5 3.45 -1.32 -7.27
C LEU A 5 4.23 -2.59 -7.59
N ASP A 6 5.47 -2.61 -7.14
CA ASP A 6 6.36 -3.75 -7.34
C ASP A 6 6.51 -4.47 -6.01
N SER A 7 6.30 -5.78 -6.00
CA SER A 7 6.44 -6.61 -4.80
C SER A 7 7.90 -6.98 -4.50
N GLY A 8 8.85 -6.49 -5.27
CA GLY A 8 10.25 -6.87 -5.12
C GLY A 8 10.58 -8.21 -5.74
N GLN A 9 9.60 -8.87 -6.34
CA GLN A 9 9.76 -10.13 -7.07
C GLN A 9 9.75 -9.89 -8.57
N LYS A 10 9.85 -10.95 -9.35
CA LYS A 10 9.87 -10.85 -10.81
C LYS A 10 8.57 -10.29 -11.39
N ASP A 11 7.47 -10.51 -10.68
CA ASP A 11 6.15 -10.12 -11.17
C ASP A 11 5.85 -8.70 -10.73
N MET A 12 6.01 -7.77 -11.64
CA MET A 12 5.64 -6.39 -11.44
C MET A 12 4.20 -6.21 -11.89
N VAL A 13 3.35 -5.75 -10.99
CA VAL A 13 1.97 -5.41 -11.33
C VAL A 13 1.96 -3.94 -11.73
N SER A 14 1.66 -3.69 -13.00
CA SER A 14 1.63 -2.35 -13.55
C SER A 14 0.20 -1.94 -13.83
N PHE A 15 -0.20 -0.79 -13.30
CA PHE A 15 -1.51 -0.22 -13.56
C PHE A 15 -1.33 1.16 -14.17
N THR A 16 -1.99 1.39 -15.30
CA THR A 16 -1.91 2.68 -15.99
C THR A 16 -2.53 3.79 -15.15
N LEU A 17 -3.61 3.46 -14.44
CA LEU A 17 -4.27 4.37 -13.50
C LEU A 17 -4.72 3.56 -12.30
N MET A 18 -4.22 3.93 -11.11
CA MET A 18 -4.69 3.37 -9.85
C MET A 18 -5.38 4.47 -9.04
N ASN A 19 -6.61 4.23 -8.65
CA ASN A 19 -7.29 5.10 -7.72
C ASN A 19 -7.02 4.66 -6.28
N LYS A 20 -7.50 5.43 -5.32
CA LYS A 20 -7.26 5.15 -3.89
C LYS A 20 -7.78 3.78 -3.49
N GLU A 21 -8.93 3.39 -3.99
CA GLU A 21 -9.57 2.13 -3.66
C GLU A 21 -8.75 0.95 -4.18
N GLU A 22 -8.22 1.07 -5.38
CA GLU A 22 -7.39 0.01 -5.98
C GLU A 22 -6.06 -0.15 -5.24
N ILE A 23 -5.42 0.97 -4.89
CA ILE A 23 -4.20 0.95 -4.10
C ILE A 23 -4.47 0.29 -2.75
N GLY A 24 -5.58 0.66 -2.11
CA GLY A 24 -5.97 0.10 -0.83
C GLY A 24 -6.17 -1.41 -0.89
N LYS A 25 -6.87 -1.88 -1.92
CA LYS A 25 -7.09 -3.32 -2.12
C LYS A 25 -5.77 -4.07 -2.33
N TYR A 26 -4.85 -3.48 -3.07
CA TYR A 26 -3.55 -4.09 -3.31
C TYR A 26 -2.78 -4.22 -1.99
N ILE A 27 -2.77 -3.18 -1.18
CA ILE A 27 -2.11 -3.17 0.12
C ILE A 27 -2.73 -4.20 1.06
N LEU A 28 -4.05 -4.23 1.13
CA LEU A 28 -4.78 -5.20 1.95
C LEU A 28 -4.45 -6.63 1.50
N GLY A 29 -4.47 -6.90 0.22
CA GLY A 29 -4.16 -8.22 -0.33
C GLY A 29 -2.72 -8.64 -0.01
N ARG A 30 -1.77 -7.72 -0.12
CA ARG A 30 -0.37 -8.01 0.22
C ARG A 30 -0.21 -8.28 1.70
N ARG A 31 -0.87 -7.49 2.55
CA ARG A 31 -0.85 -7.71 3.99
C ARG A 31 -1.41 -9.08 4.36
N ASP A 32 -2.55 -9.44 3.76
CA ASP A 32 -3.16 -10.75 3.99
C ASP A 32 -2.25 -11.89 3.53
N ALA A 33 -1.61 -11.74 2.38
CA ALA A 33 -0.69 -12.73 1.84
C ALA A 33 0.49 -12.96 2.78
N LEU A 34 0.95 -11.93 3.46
CA LEU A 34 2.02 -12.00 4.44
C LEU A 34 1.53 -12.42 5.82
N ARG A 35 0.22 -12.59 6.01
CA ARG A 35 -0.40 -12.97 7.28
C ARG A 35 -0.06 -12.02 8.42
N ILE A 36 -0.03 -10.73 8.12
CA ILE A 36 0.21 -9.69 9.11
C ILE A 36 -1.13 -9.04 9.45
N SER A 37 -1.41 -8.87 10.75
CA SER A 37 -2.60 -8.16 11.18
C SER A 37 -2.52 -6.68 10.85
N GLN A 38 -3.68 -6.03 10.75
CA GLN A 38 -3.73 -4.59 10.53
C GLN A 38 -2.99 -3.83 11.64
N GLY A 39 -3.21 -4.24 12.91
CA GLY A 39 -2.53 -3.62 14.04
C GLY A 39 -1.01 -3.76 13.97
N ARG A 40 -0.53 -4.93 13.57
CA ARG A 40 0.91 -5.17 13.44
C ARG A 40 1.52 -4.34 12.32
N LEU A 41 0.86 -4.28 11.17
CA LEU A 41 1.35 -3.47 10.07
C LEU A 41 1.39 -1.98 10.44
N ALA A 42 0.34 -1.51 11.11
CA ALA A 42 0.30 -0.13 11.58
C ALA A 42 1.48 0.18 12.53
N GLU A 43 1.74 -0.72 13.47
CA GLU A 43 2.87 -0.60 14.39
C GLU A 43 4.21 -0.55 13.66
N LEU A 44 4.44 -1.49 12.75
CA LEU A 44 5.69 -1.57 11.98
C LEU A 44 5.90 -0.36 11.09
N SER A 45 4.82 0.19 10.56
CA SER A 45 4.86 1.35 9.65
C SER A 45 4.91 2.68 10.38
N GLY A 46 4.68 2.69 11.69
CA GLY A 46 4.62 3.92 12.47
C GLY A 46 3.39 4.77 12.15
N VAL A 47 2.27 4.15 11.79
CA VAL A 47 1.01 4.83 11.51
C VAL A 47 -0.07 4.29 12.44
N SER A 48 -1.16 5.03 12.59
CA SER A 48 -2.29 4.55 13.39
C SER A 48 -3.08 3.48 12.63
N VAL A 49 -3.77 2.62 13.38
CA VAL A 49 -4.68 1.63 12.78
C VAL A 49 -5.76 2.35 11.97
N HIS A 50 -6.24 3.48 12.44
CA HIS A 50 -7.24 4.27 11.73
C HIS A 50 -6.71 4.73 10.36
N THR A 51 -5.47 5.24 10.34
CA THR A 51 -4.83 5.67 9.09
C THR A 51 -4.66 4.50 8.13
N LEU A 52 -4.21 3.35 8.64
CA LEU A 52 -4.04 2.16 7.82
C LEU A 52 -5.39 1.66 7.28
N SER A 53 -6.42 1.69 8.12
CA SER A 53 -7.77 1.32 7.68
C SER A 53 -8.26 2.22 6.55
N ASN A 54 -8.05 3.53 6.67
CA ASN A 54 -8.39 4.47 5.61
C ASN A 54 -7.62 4.17 4.33
N LEU A 55 -6.35 3.85 4.44
CA LEU A 55 -5.54 3.49 3.29
C LEU A 55 -6.08 2.24 2.59
N GLU A 56 -6.40 1.21 3.35
CA GLU A 56 -6.87 -0.07 2.80
C GLU A 56 -8.25 0.02 2.17
N THR A 57 -9.08 0.94 2.63
CA THR A 57 -10.43 1.14 2.09
C THR A 57 -10.51 2.25 1.04
N GLY A 58 -9.43 2.98 0.85
CA GLY A 58 -9.43 4.13 -0.06
C GLY A 58 -10.17 5.33 0.49
N SER A 59 -10.32 5.40 1.81
CA SER A 59 -11.02 6.50 2.49
C SER A 59 -10.05 7.56 2.96
N GLY A 60 -10.57 8.76 3.16
CA GLY A 60 -9.79 9.87 3.73
C GLY A 60 -8.66 10.34 2.81
N ASN A 61 -7.78 11.14 3.39
CA ASN A 61 -6.63 11.71 2.68
C ASN A 61 -5.35 11.14 3.29
N VAL A 62 -4.83 10.09 2.69
CA VAL A 62 -3.57 9.49 3.11
C VAL A 62 -2.43 10.18 2.37
N THR A 63 -1.40 10.61 3.09
CA THR A 63 -0.25 11.27 2.49
C THR A 63 0.62 10.28 1.75
N LEU A 64 1.40 10.78 0.79
CA LEU A 64 2.39 9.97 0.09
C LEU A 64 3.39 9.36 1.08
N GLU A 65 3.82 10.14 2.07
CA GLU A 65 4.75 9.65 3.09
C GLU A 65 4.19 8.43 3.82
N THR A 66 2.93 8.49 4.24
CA THR A 66 2.25 7.38 4.90
C THR A 66 2.19 6.15 3.99
N LEU A 67 1.82 6.35 2.73
CA LEU A 67 1.78 5.28 1.75
C LEU A 67 3.14 4.61 1.60
N LEU A 68 4.20 5.40 1.48
CA LEU A 68 5.56 4.87 1.34
C LEU A 68 6.02 4.09 2.57
N ARG A 69 5.66 4.54 3.77
CA ARG A 69 5.98 3.80 5.00
C ARG A 69 5.35 2.41 4.99
N VAL A 70 4.09 2.34 4.60
CA VAL A 70 3.35 1.07 4.57
C VAL A 70 3.88 0.15 3.47
N THR A 71 4.06 0.65 2.26
CA THR A 71 4.55 -0.15 1.15
C THR A 71 5.96 -0.67 1.40
N ASN A 72 6.80 0.12 2.07
CA ASN A 72 8.15 -0.30 2.42
C ASN A 72 8.14 -1.53 3.34
N ILE A 73 7.27 -1.54 4.35
CA ILE A 73 7.16 -2.70 5.25
C ILE A 73 6.65 -3.93 4.51
N LEU A 74 5.76 -3.74 3.55
CA LEU A 74 5.21 -4.83 2.76
C LEU A 74 6.13 -5.35 1.66
N GLY A 75 7.30 -4.73 1.48
CA GLY A 75 8.22 -5.08 0.42
C GLY A 75 7.74 -4.66 -0.96
N LEU A 76 6.86 -3.67 -1.02
CA LEU A 76 6.37 -3.12 -2.27
C LEU A 76 7.16 -1.87 -2.64
N LYS A 77 7.41 -1.71 -3.91
CA LYS A 77 8.03 -0.50 -4.44
C LYS A 77 6.98 0.31 -5.18
N LEU A 78 6.91 1.58 -4.86
CA LEU A 78 6.04 2.51 -5.55
C LEU A 78 6.84 3.23 -6.61
N ALA A 79 6.42 3.09 -7.85
CA ALA A 79 7.03 3.80 -8.96
C ALA A 79 5.96 4.62 -9.66
N VAL A 80 6.35 5.80 -10.13
CA VAL A 80 5.47 6.68 -10.88
C VAL A 80 5.97 6.71 -12.31
N GLY A 81 5.09 6.33 -13.24
CA GLY A 81 5.42 6.31 -14.65
C GLY A 81 4.51 7.22 -15.47
N VAL A 82 4.85 7.39 -16.70
CA VAL A 82 4.04 8.10 -17.69
C VAL A 82 3.54 7.16 -18.77
#